data_91ef3f95675e85adbfd81eddb579ac53
#
_entry.id   91ef3f95675e85adbfd81eddb579ac53
#
_cell.length_a   1.000
_cell.length_b   1.000
_cell.length_c   1.000
_cell.angle_alpha   90.00
_cell.angle_beta   90.00
_cell.angle_gamma   90.00
#
_symmetry.space_group_name_H-M   'P 1'
#
loop_
_entity.id
_entity.type
_entity.pdbx_description
1 polymer ?
#
loop_
_entity_poly.entity_id
_entity_poly.type
_entity_poly.pdbx_seq_one_letter_code
_entity_poly.pdbx_strand_id
1 'polypeptide(L)'
;MKKIDIFGAPVVLHGFDAEGVKKLWRLPFALHDQVNLGVATLCKHTSGGRIRFCTDSKKLSVRVTVTEDCLFPHMPLSGSSGVDLFVNGRFVQNWRPDLNRRVFSFEYNMSGEKNEICFYLPLYNGVEAFEL
;
A
#
# COMPACT_ATOMS: atom_id res chain seq x y z
N MET A 1 2.08 -20.56 -6.94
CA MET A 1 2.61 -19.23 -6.63
C MET A 1 2.85 -19.14 -5.13
N LYS A 2 3.99 -18.64 -4.68
CA LYS A 2 4.27 -18.51 -3.25
C LYS A 2 3.61 -17.25 -2.73
N LYS A 3 2.80 -17.36 -1.69
CA LYS A 3 2.21 -16.20 -1.00
C LYS A 3 3.25 -15.60 -0.05
N ILE A 4 3.37 -14.28 -0.04
CA ILE A 4 4.31 -13.54 0.81
C ILE A 4 3.50 -12.76 1.85
N ASP A 5 3.85 -12.93 3.12
CA ASP A 5 3.32 -12.12 4.21
C ASP A 5 4.03 -10.75 4.21
N ILE A 6 3.27 -9.67 4.04
CA ILE A 6 3.83 -8.32 4.06
C ILE A 6 4.33 -7.87 5.44
N PHE A 7 3.90 -8.55 6.50
CA PHE A 7 4.32 -8.24 7.89
C PHE A 7 5.52 -9.05 8.37
N GLY A 8 6.07 -9.90 7.50
CA GLY A 8 7.19 -10.77 7.80
C GLY A 8 8.35 -10.66 6.79
N ALA A 9 9.50 -11.19 7.18
CA ALA A 9 10.64 -11.24 6.27
C ALA A 9 10.30 -12.04 4.98
N PRO A 10 10.79 -11.64 3.80
CA PRO A 10 11.80 -10.63 3.56
C PRO A 10 11.27 -9.19 3.34
N VAL A 11 9.99 -8.95 3.64
CA VAL A 11 9.34 -7.65 3.42
C VAL A 11 9.72 -6.67 4.53
N VAL A 12 9.98 -5.43 4.14
CA VAL A 12 10.22 -4.31 5.06
C VAL A 12 9.14 -3.25 4.78
N LEU A 13 8.45 -2.85 5.84
CA LEU A 13 7.45 -1.79 5.80
C LEU A 13 8.07 -0.48 6.27
N HIS A 14 7.79 0.62 5.54
CA HIS A 14 8.24 1.95 5.87
C HIS A 14 7.05 2.91 6.00
N GLY A 15 7.21 3.98 6.77
CA GLY A 15 6.20 5.02 6.92
C GLY A 15 5.14 4.72 7.96
N PHE A 16 5.33 3.67 8.76
CA PHE A 16 4.43 3.28 9.84
C PHE A 16 5.17 3.25 11.17
N ASP A 17 4.46 3.58 12.23
CA ASP A 17 4.94 3.34 13.59
C ASP A 17 4.93 1.84 13.94
N ALA A 18 5.82 1.41 14.83
CA ALA A 18 5.97 0.01 15.20
C ALA A 18 4.68 -0.61 15.77
N GLU A 19 3.86 0.17 16.47
CA GLU A 19 2.56 -0.30 16.99
C GLU A 19 1.45 -0.24 15.92
N GLY A 20 1.47 0.78 15.07
CA GLY A 20 0.48 1.00 14.02
C GLY A 20 0.66 0.11 12.79
N VAL A 21 1.85 -0.44 12.58
CA VAL A 21 2.23 -1.16 11.35
C VAL A 21 1.32 -2.35 11.03
N LYS A 22 0.85 -3.08 12.03
CA LYS A 22 -0.02 -4.25 11.84
C LYS A 22 -1.39 -3.90 11.22
N LYS A 23 -1.83 -2.65 11.35
CA LYS A 23 -3.04 -2.11 10.72
C LYS A 23 -2.72 -1.14 9.61
N LEU A 24 -1.45 -0.96 9.26
CA LEU A 24 -0.96 0.03 8.31
C LEU A 24 -1.40 1.47 8.69
N TRP A 25 -1.39 1.77 10.00
CA TRP A 25 -1.65 3.10 10.53
C TRP A 25 -0.34 3.84 10.79
N ARG A 26 -0.35 5.15 10.53
CA ARG A 26 0.84 6.00 10.69
C ARG A 26 1.09 6.48 12.11
N LEU A 27 0.08 6.41 12.97
CA LEU A 27 0.19 6.76 14.40
C LEU A 27 0.11 5.51 15.28
N PRO A 28 0.78 5.53 16.45
CA PRO A 28 0.56 4.55 17.51
C PRO A 28 -0.92 4.50 17.92
N PHE A 29 -1.44 3.31 18.19
CA PHE A 29 -2.84 3.15 18.63
C PHE A 29 -3.16 3.94 19.89
N ALA A 30 -2.19 4.02 20.83
CA ALA A 30 -2.35 4.75 22.07
C ALA A 30 -2.60 6.26 21.89
N LEU A 31 -2.20 6.83 20.77
CA LEU A 31 -2.39 8.26 20.46
C LEU A 31 -3.69 8.55 19.72
N HIS A 32 -4.34 7.55 19.15
CA HIS A 32 -5.52 7.72 18.31
C HIS A 32 -6.65 8.50 19.01
N ASP A 33 -6.89 8.20 20.28
CA ASP A 33 -7.93 8.84 21.09
C ASP A 33 -7.49 10.15 21.74
N GLN A 34 -6.20 10.51 21.60
CA GLN A 34 -5.62 11.73 22.18
C GLN A 34 -5.43 12.86 21.16
N VAL A 35 -5.74 12.62 19.89
CA VAL A 35 -5.62 13.58 18.79
C VAL A 35 -7.00 14.05 18.33
N ASN A 36 -7.05 15.17 17.60
CA ASN A 36 -8.31 15.63 17.02
C ASN A 36 -8.84 14.64 15.94
N LEU A 37 -10.13 14.78 15.63
CA LEU A 37 -10.81 13.89 14.68
C LEU A 37 -10.16 13.84 13.31
N GLY A 38 -9.64 14.95 12.79
CA GLY A 38 -8.95 15.00 11.52
C GLY A 38 -7.68 14.14 11.51
N VAL A 39 -6.86 14.26 12.54
CA VAL A 39 -5.66 13.42 12.69
C VAL A 39 -6.04 11.96 12.92
N ALA A 40 -7.02 11.68 13.75
CA ALA A 40 -7.51 10.32 14.00
C ALA A 40 -8.02 9.63 12.72
N THR A 41 -8.63 10.38 11.82
CA THR A 41 -9.09 9.87 10.52
C THR A 41 -7.91 9.70 9.56
N LEU A 42 -7.09 10.74 9.36
CA LEU A 42 -6.02 10.73 8.37
C LEU A 42 -4.85 9.83 8.74
N CYS A 43 -4.63 9.51 10.01
CA CYS A 43 -3.57 8.58 10.41
C CYS A 43 -3.79 7.15 9.91
N LYS A 44 -5.02 6.81 9.55
CA LYS A 44 -5.40 5.52 8.96
C LYS A 44 -5.13 5.45 7.46
N HIS A 45 -4.92 6.59 6.81
CA HIS A 45 -4.49 6.65 5.42
C HIS A 45 -3.00 6.34 5.31
N THR A 46 -2.62 5.67 4.25
CA THR A 46 -1.28 5.08 4.12
C THR A 46 -0.26 5.98 3.42
N SER A 47 -0.52 7.28 3.32
CA SER A 47 0.39 8.25 2.70
C SER A 47 1.82 8.13 3.25
N GLY A 48 2.79 7.92 2.36
CA GLY A 48 4.19 7.67 2.73
C GLY A 48 4.48 6.21 3.12
N GLY A 49 3.45 5.38 3.26
CA GLY A 49 3.60 3.95 3.50
C GLY A 49 4.20 3.23 2.29
N ARG A 50 5.16 2.35 2.53
CA ARG A 50 5.86 1.59 1.48
C ARG A 50 6.06 0.15 1.90
N ILE A 51 5.91 -0.74 0.93
CA ILE A 51 6.20 -2.17 1.05
C ILE A 51 7.43 -2.45 0.17
N ARG A 52 8.55 -2.85 0.79
CA ARG A 52 9.81 -3.11 0.09
C ARG A 52 10.31 -4.53 0.31
N PHE A 53 10.80 -5.15 -0.75
CA PHE A 53 11.49 -6.45 -0.71
C PHE A 53 12.31 -6.66 -1.97
N CYS A 54 13.18 -7.67 -1.95
CA CYS A 54 13.90 -8.14 -3.13
C CYS A 54 13.35 -9.49 -3.57
N THR A 55 13.25 -9.70 -4.87
CA THR A 55 12.79 -10.96 -5.45
C THR A 55 13.43 -11.22 -6.82
N ASP A 56 13.59 -12.47 -7.16
CA ASP A 56 13.97 -12.99 -8.48
C ASP A 56 12.79 -13.65 -9.20
N SER A 57 11.59 -13.46 -8.69
CA SER A 57 10.36 -13.97 -9.30
C SER A 57 10.15 -13.38 -10.70
N LYS A 58 9.64 -14.20 -11.61
CA LYS A 58 9.27 -13.76 -12.96
C LYS A 58 7.93 -13.02 -13.02
N LYS A 59 7.14 -13.11 -11.95
CA LYS A 59 5.80 -12.53 -11.90
C LYS A 59 5.45 -12.14 -10.46
N LEU A 60 4.87 -10.96 -10.33
CA LEU A 60 4.17 -10.54 -9.12
C LEU A 60 2.67 -10.56 -9.38
N SER A 61 1.91 -11.06 -8.42
CA SER A 61 0.45 -10.99 -8.41
C SER A 61 0.03 -10.32 -7.12
N VAL A 62 -0.72 -9.24 -7.23
CA VAL A 62 -1.08 -8.38 -6.09
C VAL A 62 -2.58 -8.18 -6.06
N ARG A 63 -3.15 -8.29 -4.85
CA ARG A 63 -4.53 -7.92 -4.58
C ARG A 63 -4.57 -6.93 -3.42
N VAL A 64 -5.24 -5.81 -3.64
CA VAL A 64 -5.35 -4.73 -2.66
C VAL A 64 -6.81 -4.51 -2.31
N THR A 65 -7.08 -4.37 -1.01
CA THR A 65 -8.37 -3.92 -0.49
C THR A 65 -8.14 -2.60 0.25
N VAL A 66 -8.73 -1.52 -0.27
CA VAL A 66 -8.73 -0.23 0.41
C VAL A 66 -9.91 -0.13 1.37
N THR A 67 -9.79 0.73 2.38
CA THR A 67 -10.80 0.79 3.47
C THR A 67 -12.09 1.49 3.06
N GLU A 68 -12.03 2.45 2.13
CA GLU A 68 -13.15 3.31 1.78
C GLU A 68 -13.32 3.46 0.27
N ASP A 69 -14.55 3.73 -0.16
CA ASP A 69 -14.85 4.23 -1.49
C ASP A 69 -14.56 5.74 -1.50
N CYS A 70 -13.30 6.09 -1.81
CA CYS A 70 -12.86 7.48 -1.84
C CYS A 70 -13.14 8.11 -3.20
N LEU A 71 -14.04 9.08 -3.22
CA LEU A 71 -14.27 9.93 -4.38
C LEU A 71 -14.09 11.38 -3.99
N PHE A 72 -12.99 11.98 -4.45
CA PHE A 72 -12.71 13.39 -4.23
C PHE A 72 -12.86 14.17 -5.54
N PRO A 73 -13.61 15.29 -5.53
CA PRO A 73 -13.78 16.09 -6.76
C PRO A 73 -12.49 16.75 -7.25
N HIS A 74 -11.48 16.86 -6.39
CA HIS A 74 -10.19 17.50 -6.68
C HIS A 74 -9.02 16.52 -6.84
N MET A 75 -9.27 15.21 -6.70
CA MET A 75 -8.20 14.21 -6.75
C MET A 75 -8.65 12.96 -7.53
N PRO A 76 -7.87 12.52 -8.53
CA PRO A 76 -8.15 11.27 -9.24
C PRO A 76 -7.93 10.06 -8.33
N LEU A 77 -8.62 8.95 -8.62
CA LEU A 77 -8.50 7.68 -7.90
C LEU A 77 -7.07 7.14 -7.88
N SER A 78 -6.28 7.38 -8.93
CA SER A 78 -4.87 7.00 -8.99
C SER A 78 -4.04 7.63 -7.88
N GLY A 79 -4.36 8.86 -7.49
CA GLY A 79 -3.70 9.53 -6.36
C GLY A 79 -4.31 9.15 -5.02
N SER A 80 -5.64 9.19 -4.89
CA SER A 80 -6.30 8.94 -3.61
C SER A 80 -6.20 7.48 -3.15
N SER A 81 -6.41 6.52 -4.04
CA SER A 81 -6.57 5.09 -3.71
C SER A 81 -5.65 4.16 -4.50
N GLY A 82 -4.75 4.72 -5.31
CA GLY A 82 -3.83 3.94 -6.13
C GLY A 82 -2.60 3.46 -5.40
N VAL A 83 -1.98 2.43 -5.97
CA VAL A 83 -0.70 1.86 -5.56
C VAL A 83 0.29 2.06 -6.69
N ASP A 84 1.45 2.63 -6.39
CA ASP A 84 2.54 2.83 -7.33
C ASP A 84 3.58 1.71 -7.17
N LEU A 85 3.99 1.12 -8.27
CA LEU A 85 5.10 0.17 -8.31
C LEU A 85 6.38 0.87 -8.79
N PHE A 86 7.43 0.71 -8.02
CA PHE A 86 8.81 1.02 -8.39
C PHE A 86 9.63 -0.27 -8.44
N VAL A 87 10.42 -0.43 -9.48
CA VAL A 87 11.38 -1.52 -9.64
C VAL A 87 12.78 -0.92 -9.77
N ASN A 88 13.68 -1.31 -8.89
CA ASN A 88 15.05 -0.79 -8.82
C ASN A 88 15.10 0.75 -8.78
N GLY A 89 14.19 1.37 -8.02
CA GLY A 89 14.08 2.81 -7.84
C GLY A 89 13.43 3.57 -8.99
N ARG A 90 12.91 2.89 -10.01
CA ARG A 90 12.23 3.51 -11.15
C ARG A 90 10.74 3.23 -11.11
N PHE A 91 9.93 4.28 -11.29
CA PHE A 91 8.49 4.15 -11.43
C PHE A 91 8.14 3.28 -12.64
N VAL A 92 7.23 2.35 -12.44
CA VAL A 92 6.75 1.43 -13.47
C VAL A 92 5.32 1.74 -13.86
N GLN A 93 4.40 1.68 -12.88
CA GLN A 93 2.98 1.83 -13.13
C GLN A 93 2.20 2.09 -11.84
N ASN A 94 1.03 2.72 -11.99
CA ASN A 94 0.02 2.85 -10.96
C ASN A 94 -1.17 1.93 -11.25
N TRP A 95 -1.68 1.28 -10.23
CA TRP A 95 -2.96 0.56 -10.27
C TRP A 95 -3.88 1.14 -9.21
N ARG A 96 -5.14 1.18 -9.52
CA ARG A 96 -6.18 1.78 -8.70
C ARG A 96 -7.47 0.96 -8.78
N PRO A 97 -8.36 1.07 -7.79
CA PRO A 97 -9.69 0.48 -7.91
C PRO A 97 -10.51 1.16 -9.02
N ASP A 98 -11.47 0.44 -9.54
CA ASP A 98 -12.53 1.05 -10.35
C ASP A 98 -13.42 1.92 -9.46
N LEU A 99 -14.18 2.82 -10.09
CA LEU A 99 -15.14 3.67 -9.41
C LEU A 99 -16.13 2.82 -8.59
N ASN A 100 -16.36 3.21 -7.33
CA ASN A 100 -17.21 2.50 -6.38
C ASN A 100 -16.75 1.06 -6.06
N ARG A 101 -15.45 0.78 -6.21
CA ARG A 101 -14.84 -0.49 -5.83
C ARG A 101 -13.74 -0.26 -4.81
N ARG A 102 -13.60 -1.21 -3.87
CA ARG A 102 -12.54 -1.20 -2.86
C ARG A 102 -11.46 -2.26 -3.10
N VAL A 103 -11.72 -3.19 -3.99
CA VAL A 103 -10.78 -4.27 -4.30
C VAL A 103 -10.32 -4.16 -5.74
N PHE A 104 -9.00 -4.25 -5.93
CA PHE A 104 -8.40 -4.36 -7.24
C PHE A 104 -7.22 -5.32 -7.22
N SER A 105 -6.94 -5.93 -8.34
CA SER A 105 -5.84 -6.87 -8.51
C SER A 105 -5.07 -6.55 -9.77
N PHE A 106 -3.78 -6.83 -9.72
CA PHE A 106 -2.91 -6.65 -10.87
C PHE A 106 -1.77 -7.67 -10.89
N GLU A 107 -1.17 -7.81 -12.03
CA GLU A 107 0.00 -8.65 -12.25
C GLU A 107 1.10 -7.83 -12.93
N TYR A 108 2.33 -8.12 -12.59
CA TYR A 108 3.50 -7.54 -13.23
C TYR A 108 4.52 -8.61 -13.55
N ASN A 109 4.96 -8.67 -14.80
CA ASN A 109 5.94 -9.64 -15.28
C ASN A 109 7.35 -9.02 -15.23
N MET A 110 8.33 -9.81 -14.81
CA MET A 110 9.73 -9.44 -14.64
C MET A 110 10.64 -10.42 -15.38
N SER A 111 11.91 -10.03 -15.54
CA SER A 111 12.93 -10.85 -16.21
C SER A 111 13.30 -12.14 -15.46
N GLY A 112 13.06 -12.20 -14.16
CA GLY A 112 13.53 -13.27 -13.28
C GLY A 112 14.93 -13.01 -12.71
N GLU A 113 15.49 -11.83 -12.94
CA GLU A 113 16.66 -11.35 -12.23
C GLU A 113 16.27 -10.79 -10.86
N LYS A 114 17.25 -10.69 -9.95
CA LYS A 114 17.00 -10.09 -8.64
C LYS A 114 16.69 -8.61 -8.77
N ASN A 115 15.46 -8.23 -8.39
CA ASN A 115 14.97 -6.86 -8.41
C ASN A 115 14.56 -6.40 -7.01
N GLU A 116 14.79 -5.13 -6.72
CA GLU A 116 14.19 -4.45 -5.59
C GLU A 116 12.79 -3.95 -6.01
N ILE A 117 11.81 -4.36 -5.24
CA ILE A 117 10.40 -3.97 -5.41
C ILE A 117 10.03 -2.98 -4.32
N CYS A 118 9.37 -1.91 -4.70
CA CYS A 118 8.81 -0.95 -3.77
C CYS A 118 7.39 -0.56 -4.22
N PHE A 119 6.41 -0.85 -3.39
CA PHE A 119 5.06 -0.34 -3.55
C PHE A 119 4.86 0.88 -2.65
N TYR A 120 4.43 2.00 -3.24
CA TYR A 120 3.90 3.14 -2.50
C TYR A 120 2.40 2.96 -2.35
N LEU A 121 1.92 3.08 -1.12
CA LEU A 121 0.53 2.86 -0.77
C LEU A 121 -0.32 4.13 -1.00
N PRO A 122 -1.66 4.01 -1.02
CA PRO A 122 -2.57 5.13 -1.26
C PRO A 122 -2.30 6.36 -0.39
N LEU A 123 -2.51 7.56 -0.95
CA LEU A 123 -2.27 8.83 -0.27
C LEU A 123 -3.45 9.25 0.63
N TYR A 124 -4.69 9.03 0.18
CA TYR A 124 -5.91 9.46 0.86
C TYR A 124 -6.91 8.32 1.05
N ASN A 125 -6.40 7.14 1.32
CA ASN A 125 -7.18 5.97 1.70
C ASN A 125 -6.35 5.06 2.59
N GLY A 126 -7.01 4.25 3.38
CA GLY A 126 -6.36 3.17 4.11
C GLY A 126 -6.24 1.90 3.27
N VAL A 127 -5.40 0.99 3.70
CA VAL A 127 -5.28 -0.36 3.13
C VAL A 127 -5.70 -1.36 4.20
N GLU A 128 -6.79 -2.07 3.94
CA GLU A 128 -7.30 -3.14 4.80
C GLU A 128 -6.53 -4.45 4.58
N ALA A 129 -6.21 -4.76 3.32
CA ALA A 129 -5.44 -5.94 2.95
C ALA A 129 -4.55 -5.67 1.73
N PHE A 130 -3.34 -6.19 1.79
CA PHE A 130 -2.38 -6.21 0.69
C PHE A 130 -1.85 -7.64 0.57
N GLU A 131 -2.32 -8.36 -0.43
CA GLU A 131 -1.96 -9.75 -0.68
C GLU A 131 -0.95 -9.82 -1.83
N LEU A 132 0.16 -10.51 -1.56
CA LEU A 132 1.29 -10.60 -2.48
C LEU A 132 1.74 -12.06 -2.66
#